data_b456f5875a07d4f3c49e42ad256beb44
#
_entry.id   b456f5875a07d4f3c49e42ad256beb44
#
_cell.length_a   1.000
_cell.length_b   1.000
_cell.length_c   1.000
_cell.angle_alpha   90.00
_cell.angle_beta   90.00
_cell.angle_gamma   90.00
#
_symmetry.space_group_name_H-M   'P 1'
#
loop_
_entity.id
_entity.type
_entity.pdbx_description
1 polymer ?
#
loop_
_entity_poly.entity_id
_entity_poly.type
_entity_poly.pdbx_seq_one_letter_code
_entity_poly.pdbx_strand_id
1 'polypeptide(L)'
;MIKQLFINIWQKITHFPKWYVGLYKGKRWYTKTLLTIVSTIVAIFLYFGMVDINFLWLFGKSPGFAAIKKPPTNEASIIYSADGKVIGKYFNENRTPVEYEEVNPMFWKALIDTEDERFYRHHGIDPIGMFGAIKDAILRNDARGASTITQQLAKNMFRVRT
;
A
#
# COMPACT_ATOMS: atom_id res chain seq x y z
N MET A 1 -16.54 35.29 -17.13
CA MET A 1 -16.86 34.36 -16.04
C MET A 1 -15.64 33.51 -15.65
N ILE A 2 -14.98 32.80 -16.56
CA ILE A 2 -13.80 31.91 -16.25
C ILE A 2 -12.62 32.69 -15.67
N LYS A 3 -12.29 33.89 -16.23
CA LYS A 3 -11.17 34.74 -15.78
C LYS A 3 -11.35 35.20 -14.32
N GLN A 4 -12.56 35.55 -13.93
CA GLN A 4 -12.87 35.96 -12.57
C GLN A 4 -12.80 34.78 -11.57
N LEU A 5 -13.22 33.58 -12.00
CA LEU A 5 -13.08 32.35 -11.22
C LEU A 5 -11.60 32.05 -10.94
N PHE A 6 -10.74 32.17 -11.97
CA PHE A 6 -9.31 31.94 -11.84
C PHE A 6 -8.63 32.94 -10.89
N ILE A 7 -8.99 34.22 -10.97
CA ILE A 7 -8.47 35.26 -10.06
C ILE A 7 -8.89 34.95 -8.62
N ASN A 8 -10.14 34.56 -8.39
CA ASN A 8 -10.66 34.25 -7.07
C ASN A 8 -9.98 33.00 -6.46
N ILE A 9 -9.73 31.96 -7.27
CA ILE A 9 -9.00 30.77 -6.86
C ILE A 9 -7.56 31.12 -6.52
N TRP A 10 -6.89 31.90 -7.38
CA TRP A 10 -5.51 32.34 -7.16
C TRP A 10 -5.36 33.16 -5.89
N GLN A 11 -6.26 34.09 -5.62
CA GLN A 11 -6.27 34.87 -4.38
C GLN A 11 -6.47 33.98 -3.13
N LYS A 12 -7.35 32.97 -3.19
CA LYS A 12 -7.52 32.01 -2.09
C LYS A 12 -6.25 31.19 -1.86
N ILE A 13 -5.60 30.70 -2.92
CA ILE A 13 -4.37 29.92 -2.82
C ILE A 13 -3.24 30.77 -2.23
N THR A 14 -3.08 32.02 -2.64
CA THR A 14 -2.01 32.92 -2.12
C THR A 14 -2.30 33.45 -0.72
N HIS A 15 -3.58 33.47 -0.31
CA HIS A 15 -3.99 33.90 1.05
C HIS A 15 -3.83 32.79 2.10
N PHE A 16 -3.93 31.53 1.68
CA PHE A 16 -3.87 30.37 2.58
C PHE A 16 -2.59 30.31 3.41
N PRO A 17 -1.38 30.50 2.86
CA PRO A 17 -0.15 30.47 3.67
C PRO A 17 -0.11 31.58 4.73
N LYS A 18 -0.59 32.77 4.40
CA LYS A 18 -0.64 33.90 5.34
C LYS A 18 -1.63 33.67 6.47
N TRP A 19 -2.80 33.14 6.14
CA TRP A 19 -3.81 32.75 7.12
C TRP A 19 -3.29 31.65 8.04
N TYR A 20 -2.68 30.61 7.49
CA TYR A 20 -2.12 29.49 8.24
C TYR A 20 -1.03 29.96 9.21
N VAL A 21 -0.08 30.77 8.76
CA VAL A 21 0.94 31.38 9.63
C VAL A 21 0.30 32.27 10.70
N GLY A 22 -0.78 32.97 10.37
CA GLY A 22 -1.55 33.79 11.32
C GLY A 22 -2.11 33.00 12.49
N LEU A 23 -2.46 31.71 12.29
CA LEU A 23 -2.94 30.83 13.36
C LEU A 23 -1.91 30.60 14.48
N TYR A 24 -0.60 30.71 14.14
CA TYR A 24 0.51 30.52 15.08
C TYR A 24 0.94 31.80 15.79
N LYS A 25 0.55 32.97 15.27
CA LYS A 25 0.99 34.28 15.77
C LYS A 25 0.38 34.54 17.16
N GLY A 26 1.21 34.86 18.14
CA GLY A 26 0.79 35.17 19.49
C GLY A 26 0.34 33.96 20.35
N LYS A 27 0.38 32.75 19.82
CA LYS A 27 0.02 31.53 20.57
C LYS A 27 1.16 31.03 21.44
N ARG A 28 0.80 30.40 22.56
CA ARG A 28 1.76 29.71 23.45
C ARG A 28 2.35 28.47 22.74
N TRP A 29 3.53 28.05 23.18
CA TRP A 29 4.26 26.95 22.52
C TRP A 29 3.42 25.64 22.39
N TYR A 30 2.68 25.24 23.43
CA TYR A 30 1.84 24.04 23.41
C TYR A 30 0.67 24.12 22.40
N THR A 31 0.09 25.32 22.21
CA THR A 31 -0.95 25.50 21.19
C THR A 31 -0.36 25.45 19.78
N LYS A 32 0.87 25.91 19.59
CA LYS A 32 1.59 25.76 18.33
C LYS A 32 1.84 24.28 18.02
N THR A 33 2.32 23.52 19.03
CA THR A 33 2.54 22.08 18.88
C THR A 33 1.24 21.34 18.54
N LEU A 34 0.15 21.64 19.25
CA LEU A 34 -1.15 21.04 18.98
C LEU A 34 -1.63 21.36 17.54
N LEU A 35 -1.54 22.63 17.12
CA LEU A 35 -1.90 23.03 15.76
C LEU A 35 -1.07 22.31 14.71
N THR A 36 0.24 22.13 14.94
CA THR A 36 1.12 21.39 14.04
C THR A 36 0.70 19.92 13.94
N ILE A 37 0.45 19.27 15.07
CA ILE A 37 -0.01 17.87 15.08
C ILE A 37 -1.32 17.72 14.31
N VAL A 38 -2.32 18.57 14.60
CA VAL A 38 -3.62 18.51 13.92
C VAL A 38 -3.48 18.76 12.43
N SER A 39 -2.70 19.78 12.03
CA SER A 39 -2.51 20.04 10.60
C SER A 39 -1.75 18.94 9.87
N THR A 40 -0.79 18.29 10.53
CA THR A 40 -0.09 17.12 9.98
C THR A 40 -1.05 15.95 9.78
N ILE A 41 -1.90 15.66 10.76
CA ILE A 41 -2.92 14.61 10.64
C ILE A 41 -3.87 14.91 9.48
N VAL A 42 -4.37 16.14 9.38
CA VAL A 42 -5.24 16.55 8.26
C VAL A 42 -4.54 16.41 6.91
N ALA A 43 -3.26 16.83 6.82
CA ALA A 43 -2.48 16.69 5.59
C ALA A 43 -2.29 15.22 5.19
N ILE A 44 -2.07 14.32 6.15
CA ILE A 44 -1.97 12.88 5.90
C ILE A 44 -3.30 12.33 5.37
N PHE A 45 -4.44 12.69 5.97
CA PHE A 45 -5.76 12.26 5.48
C PHE A 45 -6.05 12.79 4.08
N LEU A 46 -5.72 14.05 3.80
CA LEU A 46 -5.87 14.63 2.46
C LEU A 46 -4.96 13.93 1.44
N TYR A 47 -3.73 13.59 1.82
CA TYR A 47 -2.82 12.84 0.96
C TYR A 47 -3.39 11.47 0.60
N PHE A 48 -3.85 10.69 1.58
CA PHE A 48 -4.47 9.39 1.30
C PHE A 48 -5.74 9.54 0.46
N GLY A 49 -6.57 10.54 0.72
CA GLY A 49 -7.73 10.83 -0.12
C GLY A 49 -7.35 11.17 -1.56
N MET A 50 -6.29 11.94 -1.79
CA MET A 50 -5.77 12.23 -3.14
C MET A 50 -5.24 10.98 -3.84
N VAL A 51 -4.58 10.10 -3.11
CA VAL A 51 -4.12 8.80 -3.65
C VAL A 51 -5.31 7.94 -4.06
N ASP A 52 -6.33 7.85 -3.19
CA ASP A 52 -7.50 6.99 -3.39
C ASP A 52 -8.33 7.40 -4.62
N ILE A 53 -8.55 8.70 -4.81
CA ILE A 53 -9.23 9.24 -6.00
C ILE A 53 -8.31 9.37 -7.23
N ASN A 54 -7.04 8.96 -7.11
CA ASN A 54 -6.01 9.13 -8.16
C ASN A 54 -5.95 10.56 -8.70
N PHE A 55 -5.86 11.52 -7.79
CA PHE A 55 -5.89 12.95 -8.12
C PHE A 55 -4.83 13.31 -9.18
N LEU A 56 -5.25 13.91 -10.27
CA LEU A 56 -4.42 14.27 -11.44
C LEU A 56 -3.67 13.07 -12.07
N TRP A 57 -4.14 11.84 -11.87
CA TRP A 57 -3.49 10.60 -12.38
C TRP A 57 -2.02 10.43 -11.93
N LEU A 58 -1.62 11.07 -10.83
CA LEU A 58 -0.23 11.04 -10.33
C LEU A 58 0.15 9.71 -9.66
N PHE A 59 -0.86 8.97 -9.15
CA PHE A 59 -0.62 7.77 -8.31
C PHE A 59 -0.93 6.45 -9.02
N GLY A 60 -1.34 6.50 -10.29
CA GLY A 60 -1.81 5.33 -11.01
C GLY A 60 -3.22 4.90 -10.58
N LYS A 61 -3.80 3.94 -11.28
CA LYS A 61 -5.16 3.47 -11.00
C LYS A 61 -5.13 2.47 -9.85
N SER A 62 -5.76 2.81 -8.74
CA SER A 62 -5.93 1.87 -7.61
C SER A 62 -6.77 0.66 -8.05
N PRO A 63 -6.39 -0.57 -7.68
CA PRO A 63 -7.17 -1.76 -8.01
C PRO A 63 -8.52 -1.71 -7.30
N GLY A 64 -9.59 -1.98 -8.05
CA GLY A 64 -10.93 -2.07 -7.48
C GLY A 64 -11.09 -3.30 -6.58
N PHE A 65 -12.08 -3.26 -5.70
CA PHE A 65 -12.38 -4.36 -4.76
C PHE A 65 -12.63 -5.71 -5.47
N ALA A 66 -13.18 -5.69 -6.69
CA ALA A 66 -13.38 -6.90 -7.50
C ALA A 66 -12.04 -7.56 -7.90
N ALA A 67 -11.01 -6.77 -8.19
CA ALA A 67 -9.67 -7.28 -8.51
C ALA A 67 -8.96 -7.88 -7.30
N ILE A 68 -9.29 -7.43 -6.09
CA ILE A 68 -8.78 -8.02 -4.86
C ILE A 68 -9.45 -9.38 -4.60
N LYS A 69 -10.77 -9.49 -4.83
CA LYS A 69 -11.52 -10.74 -4.64
C LYS A 69 -11.17 -11.83 -5.66
N LYS A 70 -10.89 -11.43 -6.90
CA LYS A 70 -10.52 -12.35 -7.99
C LYS A 70 -9.28 -11.79 -8.68
N PRO A 71 -8.09 -12.00 -8.09
CA PRO A 71 -6.86 -11.57 -8.72
C PRO A 71 -6.67 -12.33 -10.04
N PRO A 72 -6.08 -11.68 -11.07
CA PRO A 72 -5.73 -12.36 -12.29
C PRO A 72 -4.68 -13.43 -11.98
N THR A 73 -5.06 -14.70 -12.10
CA THR A 73 -4.16 -15.83 -11.96
C THR A 73 -3.70 -16.29 -13.34
N ASN A 74 -2.40 -16.41 -13.54
CA ASN A 74 -1.84 -17.05 -14.72
C ASN A 74 -1.84 -18.55 -14.47
N GLU A 75 -2.95 -19.20 -14.86
CA GLU A 75 -3.05 -20.66 -14.79
C GLU A 75 -2.33 -21.31 -15.97
N ALA A 76 -1.85 -22.52 -15.75
CA ALA A 76 -1.28 -23.32 -16.82
C ALA A 76 -2.38 -23.80 -17.78
N SER A 77 -2.22 -23.62 -19.09
CA SER A 77 -3.06 -24.23 -20.09
C SER A 77 -2.70 -25.71 -20.24
N ILE A 78 -3.66 -26.60 -20.06
CA ILE A 78 -3.44 -28.05 -20.20
C ILE A 78 -3.90 -28.47 -21.60
N ILE A 79 -3.04 -29.18 -22.33
CA ILE A 79 -3.32 -29.71 -23.65
C ILE A 79 -3.70 -31.19 -23.51
N TYR A 80 -4.87 -31.52 -24.01
CA TYR A 80 -5.40 -32.89 -23.99
C TYR A 80 -5.39 -33.51 -25.39
N SER A 81 -5.15 -34.81 -25.46
CA SER A 81 -5.38 -35.62 -26.65
C SER A 81 -6.87 -35.85 -26.88
N ALA A 82 -7.24 -36.36 -28.05
CA ALA A 82 -8.64 -36.67 -28.38
C ALA A 82 -9.26 -37.73 -27.45
N ASP A 83 -8.44 -38.58 -26.83
CA ASP A 83 -8.82 -39.60 -25.83
C ASP A 83 -8.77 -39.05 -24.37
N GLY A 84 -8.63 -37.74 -24.19
CA GLY A 84 -8.68 -37.07 -22.88
C GLY A 84 -7.41 -37.18 -22.05
N LYS A 85 -6.29 -37.69 -22.61
CA LYS A 85 -5.03 -37.76 -21.88
C LYS A 85 -4.26 -36.44 -21.99
N VAL A 86 -3.59 -36.05 -20.91
CA VAL A 86 -2.74 -34.86 -20.90
C VAL A 86 -1.52 -35.10 -21.79
N ILE A 87 -1.38 -34.32 -22.86
CA ILE A 87 -0.22 -34.32 -23.75
C ILE A 87 0.88 -33.43 -23.22
N GLY A 88 0.48 -32.27 -22.64
CA GLY A 88 1.43 -31.30 -22.13
C GLY A 88 0.75 -30.14 -21.39
N LYS A 89 1.58 -29.28 -20.79
CA LYS A 89 1.16 -28.05 -20.14
C LYS A 89 1.91 -26.89 -20.75
N TYR A 90 1.20 -25.81 -21.08
CA TYR A 90 1.78 -24.56 -21.53
C TYR A 90 1.57 -23.50 -20.46
N PHE A 91 2.64 -22.90 -19.96
CA PHE A 91 2.59 -21.94 -18.88
C PHE A 91 3.79 -20.98 -18.91
N ASN A 92 3.59 -19.75 -18.46
CA ASN A 92 4.67 -18.84 -18.12
C ASN A 92 5.21 -19.12 -16.71
N GLU A 93 4.31 -19.51 -15.79
CA GLU A 93 4.61 -19.91 -14.41
C GLU A 93 3.82 -21.19 -14.13
N ASN A 94 4.51 -22.26 -13.70
CA ASN A 94 3.84 -23.52 -13.37
C ASN A 94 3.18 -23.39 -12.00
N ARG A 95 1.92 -22.96 -12.00
CA ARG A 95 1.11 -22.81 -10.79
C ARG A 95 -0.05 -23.79 -10.82
N THR A 96 -0.22 -24.54 -9.75
CA THR A 96 -1.39 -25.35 -9.49
C THR A 96 -2.16 -24.69 -8.34
N PRO A 97 -3.33 -24.11 -8.59
CA PRO A 97 -4.16 -23.56 -7.52
C PRO A 97 -4.55 -24.69 -6.55
N VAL A 98 -4.50 -24.38 -5.27
CA VAL A 98 -4.91 -25.26 -4.18
C VAL A 98 -5.81 -24.46 -3.25
N GLU A 99 -6.80 -25.13 -2.66
CA GLU A 99 -7.67 -24.50 -1.68
C GLU A 99 -6.93 -24.38 -0.34
N TYR A 100 -7.32 -23.39 0.47
CA TYR A 100 -6.66 -23.10 1.74
C TYR A 100 -6.66 -24.32 2.69
N GLU A 101 -7.76 -25.07 2.68
CA GLU A 101 -7.99 -26.25 3.51
C GLU A 101 -7.14 -27.47 3.11
N GLU A 102 -6.66 -27.49 1.87
CA GLU A 102 -5.79 -28.57 1.35
C GLU A 102 -4.34 -28.40 1.79
N VAL A 103 -3.98 -27.19 2.26
CA VAL A 103 -2.61 -26.89 2.69
C VAL A 103 -2.42 -27.26 4.16
N ASN A 104 -1.33 -27.98 4.44
CA ASN A 104 -1.01 -28.35 5.81
C ASN A 104 -0.92 -27.10 6.72
N PRO A 105 -1.63 -27.06 7.86
CA PRO A 105 -1.60 -25.93 8.81
C PRO A 105 -0.20 -25.53 9.28
N MET A 106 0.73 -26.48 9.36
CA MET A 106 2.12 -26.21 9.72
C MET A 106 2.85 -25.34 8.69
N PHE A 107 2.46 -25.43 7.40
CA PHE A 107 3.00 -24.58 6.35
C PHE A 107 2.65 -23.09 6.62
N TRP A 108 1.39 -22.82 6.95
CA TRP A 108 0.95 -21.46 7.27
C TRP A 108 1.68 -20.89 8.48
N LYS A 109 1.84 -21.73 9.52
CA LYS A 109 2.57 -21.32 10.72
C LYS A 109 4.04 -21.00 10.40
N ALA A 110 4.70 -21.90 9.68
CA ALA A 110 6.10 -21.70 9.28
C ALA A 110 6.27 -20.43 8.41
N LEU A 111 5.34 -20.20 7.46
CA LEU A 111 5.35 -19.01 6.62
C LEU A 111 5.23 -17.74 7.45
N ILE A 112 4.27 -17.69 8.37
CA ILE A 112 4.05 -16.53 9.24
C ILE A 112 5.24 -16.30 10.16
N ASP A 113 5.74 -17.33 10.81
CA ASP A 113 6.87 -17.24 11.74
C ASP A 113 8.17 -16.78 11.03
N THR A 114 8.30 -17.09 9.72
CA THR A 114 9.51 -16.74 8.94
C THR A 114 9.43 -15.36 8.29
N GLU A 115 8.27 -15.03 7.69
CA GLU A 115 8.11 -13.84 6.88
C GLU A 115 7.53 -12.65 7.66
N ASP A 116 6.69 -12.93 8.68
CA ASP A 116 5.94 -11.89 9.38
C ASP A 116 5.49 -12.36 10.78
N GLU A 117 6.44 -12.56 11.69
CA GLU A 117 6.21 -13.05 13.05
C GLU A 117 5.04 -12.36 13.79
N ARG A 118 4.77 -11.10 13.44
CA ARG A 118 3.71 -10.29 14.07
C ARG A 118 2.44 -10.16 13.21
N PHE A 119 2.26 -11.00 12.20
CA PHE A 119 1.15 -10.95 11.23
C PHE A 119 -0.23 -10.73 11.88
N TYR A 120 -0.51 -11.41 12.98
CA TYR A 120 -1.79 -11.28 13.70
C TYR A 120 -1.88 -10.05 14.62
N ARG A 121 -0.81 -9.26 14.76
CA ARG A 121 -0.74 -8.09 15.63
C ARG A 121 -0.86 -6.76 14.90
N HIS A 122 -0.84 -6.78 13.59
CA HIS A 122 -0.97 -5.58 12.76
C HIS A 122 -2.01 -5.77 11.64
N HIS A 123 -2.35 -4.68 10.94
CA HIS A 123 -3.35 -4.66 9.88
C HIS A 123 -2.70 -4.37 8.51
N GLY A 124 -1.75 -5.20 8.11
CA GLY A 124 -1.08 -5.12 6.81
C GLY A 124 0.23 -4.32 6.81
N ILE A 125 0.44 -3.43 7.76
CA ILE A 125 1.70 -2.70 7.98
C ILE A 125 2.13 -2.97 9.42
N ASP A 126 3.41 -3.30 9.63
CA ASP A 126 4.01 -3.49 10.94
C ASP A 126 4.96 -2.33 11.28
N PRO A 127 4.49 -1.29 12.00
CA PRO A 127 5.32 -0.14 12.36
C PRO A 127 6.50 -0.53 13.26
N ILE A 128 6.31 -1.51 14.15
CA ILE A 128 7.36 -1.95 15.08
C ILE A 128 8.50 -2.62 14.30
N GLY A 129 8.17 -3.50 13.35
CA GLY A 129 9.14 -4.13 12.46
C GLY A 129 9.89 -3.12 11.60
N MET A 130 9.17 -2.14 11.05
CA MET A 130 9.77 -1.07 10.26
C MET A 130 10.76 -0.24 11.10
N PHE A 131 10.39 0.19 12.29
CA PHE A 131 11.31 0.90 13.20
C PHE A 131 12.50 0.06 13.59
N GLY A 132 12.30 -1.24 13.85
CA GLY A 132 13.38 -2.19 14.13
C GLY A 132 14.38 -2.29 12.98
N ALA A 133 13.87 -2.46 11.74
CA ALA A 133 14.70 -2.55 10.55
C ALA A 133 15.48 -1.24 10.26
N ILE A 134 14.86 -0.08 10.44
CA ILE A 134 15.53 1.22 10.31
C ILE A 134 16.65 1.35 11.36
N LYS A 135 16.37 0.99 12.61
CA LYS A 135 17.36 1.01 13.68
C LYS A 135 18.55 0.10 13.36
N ASP A 136 18.28 -1.13 12.91
CA ASP A 136 19.34 -2.09 12.57
C ASP A 136 20.17 -1.63 11.35
N ALA A 137 19.52 -1.04 10.35
CA ALA A 137 20.21 -0.46 9.20
C ALA A 137 21.14 0.70 9.59
N ILE A 138 20.71 1.57 10.52
CA ILE A 138 21.53 2.71 10.96
C ILE A 138 22.65 2.29 11.91
N LEU A 139 22.35 1.41 12.87
CA LEU A 139 23.28 1.10 13.95
C LEU A 139 24.20 -0.08 13.65
N ARG A 140 23.76 -1.03 12.82
CA ARG A 140 24.48 -2.29 12.56
C ARG A 140 24.91 -2.43 11.10
N ASN A 141 24.53 -1.50 10.25
CA ASN A 141 24.71 -1.57 8.79
C ASN A 141 24.13 -2.87 8.20
N ASP A 142 23.10 -3.41 8.84
CA ASP A 142 22.39 -4.64 8.47
C ASP A 142 20.94 -4.30 8.09
N ALA A 143 20.66 -4.30 6.78
CA ALA A 143 19.36 -3.99 6.24
C ALA A 143 18.50 -5.25 6.15
N ARG A 144 17.84 -5.64 7.25
CA ARG A 144 16.85 -6.70 7.21
C ARG A 144 15.53 -6.23 6.56
N GLY A 145 14.82 -7.16 5.92
CA GLY A 145 13.49 -6.90 5.39
C GLY A 145 12.49 -6.54 6.50
N ALA A 146 11.64 -5.55 6.23
CA ALA A 146 10.55 -5.14 7.13
C ALA A 146 9.18 -5.20 6.41
N SER A 147 9.11 -5.88 5.26
CA SER A 147 7.87 -6.03 4.51
C SER A 147 6.99 -7.11 5.14
N THR A 148 5.71 -6.81 5.31
CA THR A 148 4.73 -7.78 5.80
C THR A 148 4.25 -8.72 4.67
N ILE A 149 3.70 -9.89 5.02
CA ILE A 149 3.06 -10.81 4.06
C ILE A 149 2.00 -10.08 3.24
N THR A 150 1.19 -9.21 3.87
CA THR A 150 0.16 -8.42 3.18
C THR A 150 0.77 -7.49 2.11
N GLN A 151 1.88 -6.82 2.41
CA GLN A 151 2.57 -5.96 1.44
C GLN A 151 3.19 -6.79 0.30
N GLN A 152 3.78 -7.95 0.61
CA GLN A 152 4.31 -8.86 -0.38
C GLN A 152 3.21 -9.39 -1.31
N LEU A 153 2.05 -9.79 -0.73
CA LEU A 153 0.90 -10.23 -1.49
C LEU A 153 0.38 -9.13 -2.41
N ALA A 154 0.17 -7.92 -1.90
CA ALA A 154 -0.29 -6.78 -2.70
C ALA A 154 0.68 -6.48 -3.86
N LYS A 155 2.00 -6.47 -3.59
CA LYS A 155 3.03 -6.29 -4.62
C LYS A 155 2.97 -7.37 -5.70
N ASN A 156 2.74 -8.62 -5.33
CA ASN A 156 2.70 -9.74 -6.29
C ASN A 156 1.40 -9.76 -7.10
N MET A 157 0.26 -9.43 -6.47
CA MET A 157 -1.04 -9.37 -7.14
C MET A 157 -1.15 -8.22 -8.14
N PHE A 158 -0.61 -7.07 -7.75
CA PHE A 158 -0.77 -5.82 -8.51
C PHE A 158 0.55 -5.35 -9.15
N ARG A 159 1.46 -6.27 -9.41
CA ARG A 159 2.72 -5.97 -10.10
C ARG A 159 2.43 -5.31 -11.43
N VAL A 160 2.43 -3.98 -11.45
CA VAL A 160 2.50 -3.23 -12.70
C VAL A 160 3.88 -3.51 -13.26
N ARG A 161 3.94 -4.38 -14.26
CA ARG A 161 5.15 -4.52 -15.08
C ARG A 161 5.31 -3.18 -15.82
N THR A 162 6.21 -2.33 -15.33
CA THR A 162 6.79 -1.27 -16.13
C THR A 162 7.75 -1.89 -17.12
#